data_1cab72183f27084c683f25a229b90c47
#
_entry.id   1cab72183f27084c683f25a229b90c47
#
_cell.length_a   1.000
_cell.length_b   1.000
_cell.length_c   1.000
_cell.angle_alpha   90.00
_cell.angle_beta   90.00
_cell.angle_gamma   90.00
#
_symmetry.space_group_name_H-M   'P 1'
#
loop_
_entity.id
_entity.type
_entity.pdbx_description
1 polymer ?
#
loop_
_entity_poly.entity_id
_entity_poly.type
_entity_poly.pdbx_seq_one_letter_code
_entity_poly.pdbx_strand_id
1 'polypeptide(L)'
;LQLNDASFSFEPESSSALGLGFRCGFLGLLHLEIITERLEREFDVNLLTTTPGVVYKINLNSGEIIDLQNPSSLPDPTLINFIEEPWIKATIITPDQYLGSIIKLCQDTRGVQINLSYSGNRAVLSYELPLNEVVFDFNDRIKSMTSGYASFDYEILEHREGDLVKLSILVNGET
;
A
#
# COMPACT_ATOMS: atom_id res chain seq x y z
N LEU A 1 -23.75 0.19 -6.54
CA LEU A 1 -22.58 -0.05 -7.37
C LEU A 1 -22.59 -1.50 -7.89
N GLN A 2 -23.29 -1.79 -8.97
CA GLN A 2 -23.19 -3.07 -9.66
C GLN A 2 -22.60 -2.80 -11.05
N LEU A 3 -21.29 -2.62 -11.08
CA LEU A 3 -20.56 -2.72 -12.34
C LEU A 3 -20.47 -4.20 -12.73
N ASN A 4 -20.60 -4.49 -14.01
CA ASN A 4 -20.42 -5.85 -14.54
C ASN A 4 -18.93 -6.19 -14.63
N ASP A 5 -18.29 -6.25 -13.47
CA ASP A 5 -16.87 -6.56 -13.28
C ASP A 5 -16.71 -7.50 -12.07
N ALA A 6 -16.32 -8.75 -12.36
CA ALA A 6 -16.18 -9.78 -11.34
C ALA A 6 -14.96 -9.56 -10.42
N SER A 7 -14.03 -8.71 -10.83
CA SER A 7 -12.81 -8.40 -10.10
C SER A 7 -12.95 -7.17 -9.19
N PHE A 8 -14.07 -6.45 -9.30
CA PHE A 8 -14.38 -5.29 -8.49
C PHE A 8 -15.19 -5.72 -7.26
N SER A 9 -14.66 -5.51 -6.09
CA SER A 9 -15.35 -5.71 -4.82
C SER A 9 -15.57 -4.38 -4.10
N PHE A 10 -16.66 -4.26 -3.35
CA PHE A 10 -16.94 -3.08 -2.56
C PHE A 10 -17.73 -3.42 -1.30
N GLU A 11 -17.48 -2.65 -0.25
CA GLU A 11 -18.20 -2.72 1.03
C GLU A 11 -18.57 -1.30 1.48
N PRO A 12 -19.76 -1.09 2.05
CA PRO A 12 -20.12 0.20 2.63
C PRO A 12 -19.14 0.56 3.77
N GLU A 13 -18.67 1.79 3.78
CA GLU A 13 -17.81 2.32 4.85
C GLU A 13 -18.28 3.71 5.24
N SER A 14 -18.06 4.07 6.50
CA SER A 14 -18.35 5.40 7.04
C SER A 14 -17.08 6.04 7.55
N SER A 15 -16.77 7.23 7.07
CA SER A 15 -15.66 8.06 7.54
C SER A 15 -16.18 9.23 8.34
N SER A 16 -15.50 9.58 9.44
CA SER A 16 -15.83 10.77 10.23
C SER A 16 -15.65 12.07 9.44
N ALA A 17 -14.72 12.10 8.49
CA ALA A 17 -14.40 13.27 7.69
C ALA A 17 -15.22 13.37 6.39
N LEU A 18 -15.49 12.24 5.72
CA LEU A 18 -16.11 12.19 4.39
C LEU A 18 -17.56 11.67 4.41
N GLY A 19 -18.05 11.19 5.55
CA GLY A 19 -19.37 10.59 5.66
C GLY A 19 -19.45 9.18 5.09
N LEU A 20 -20.57 8.85 4.47
CA LEU A 20 -20.83 7.53 3.88
C LEU A 20 -20.06 7.37 2.56
N GLY A 21 -19.40 6.26 2.42
CA GLY A 21 -18.62 5.88 1.23
C GLY A 21 -18.57 4.38 1.02
N PHE A 22 -17.60 3.97 0.23
CA PHE A 22 -17.35 2.56 -0.05
C PHE A 22 -15.85 2.28 0.02
N ARG A 23 -15.50 1.18 0.64
CA ARG A 23 -14.20 0.57 0.49
C ARG A 23 -14.26 -0.33 -0.73
N CYS A 24 -13.35 -0.12 -1.66
CA CYS A 24 -13.31 -0.86 -2.92
C CYS A 24 -12.00 -1.62 -3.06
N GLY A 25 -12.08 -2.85 -3.56
CA GLY A 25 -10.93 -3.67 -3.93
C GLY A 25 -10.70 -3.62 -5.44
N PHE A 26 -9.42 -3.40 -5.82
CA PHE A 26 -8.99 -3.29 -7.21
C PHE A 26 -7.81 -4.21 -7.48
N LEU A 27 -7.65 -4.64 -8.75
CA LEU A 27 -6.50 -5.44 -9.19
C LEU A 27 -5.20 -4.61 -9.29
N GLY A 28 -5.30 -3.28 -9.30
CA GLY A 28 -4.19 -2.35 -9.41
C GLY A 28 -4.66 -0.95 -9.79
N LEU A 29 -3.73 -0.01 -9.94
CA LEU A 29 -4.04 1.39 -10.23
C LEU A 29 -4.80 1.59 -11.53
N LEU A 30 -4.41 0.89 -12.60
CA LEU A 30 -5.13 0.97 -13.87
C LEU A 30 -6.59 0.51 -13.75
N HIS A 31 -6.84 -0.53 -12.97
CA HIS A 31 -8.20 -1.00 -12.70
C HIS A 31 -9.00 0.07 -11.91
N LEU A 32 -8.39 0.71 -10.92
CA LEU A 32 -8.98 1.83 -10.19
C LEU A 32 -9.38 2.98 -11.14
N GLU A 33 -8.46 3.40 -12.03
CA GLU A 33 -8.73 4.47 -13.00
C GLU A 33 -9.89 4.13 -13.93
N ILE A 34 -9.90 2.91 -14.48
CA ILE A 34 -10.97 2.44 -15.38
C ILE A 34 -12.32 2.43 -14.65
N ILE A 35 -12.39 1.90 -13.43
CA ILE A 35 -13.62 1.84 -12.67
C ILE A 35 -14.09 3.24 -12.28
N THR A 36 -13.20 4.13 -11.86
CA THR A 36 -13.52 5.53 -11.54
C THR A 36 -14.10 6.24 -12.76
N GLU A 37 -13.42 6.18 -13.91
CA GLU A 37 -13.88 6.80 -15.15
C GLU A 37 -15.26 6.25 -15.61
N ARG A 38 -15.47 4.93 -15.48
CA ARG A 38 -16.77 4.32 -15.79
C ARG A 38 -17.88 4.80 -14.89
N LEU A 39 -17.63 4.90 -13.58
CA LEU A 39 -18.62 5.38 -12.62
C LEU A 39 -19.00 6.83 -12.90
N GLU A 40 -18.04 7.69 -13.17
CA GLU A 40 -18.27 9.09 -13.52
C GLU A 40 -19.05 9.24 -14.81
N ARG A 41 -18.67 8.51 -15.87
CA ARG A 41 -19.31 8.63 -17.20
C ARG A 41 -20.67 7.95 -17.29
N GLU A 42 -20.82 6.74 -16.71
CA GLU A 42 -22.05 5.95 -16.84
C GLU A 42 -23.14 6.41 -15.88
N PHE A 43 -22.77 6.97 -14.72
CA PHE A 43 -23.71 7.32 -13.65
C PHE A 43 -23.72 8.82 -13.30
N ASP A 44 -22.90 9.63 -13.95
CA ASP A 44 -22.77 11.08 -13.72
C ASP A 44 -22.53 11.41 -12.23
N VAL A 45 -21.67 10.65 -11.57
CA VAL A 45 -21.29 10.83 -10.16
C VAL A 45 -19.90 11.46 -10.06
N ASN A 46 -19.77 12.42 -9.16
CA ASN A 46 -18.45 12.98 -8.81
C ASN A 46 -17.86 12.15 -7.67
N LEU A 47 -16.73 11.53 -7.91
CA LEU A 47 -16.08 10.63 -6.96
C LEU A 47 -14.90 11.30 -6.27
N LEU A 48 -14.81 11.11 -4.95
CA LEU A 48 -13.63 11.43 -4.16
C LEU A 48 -12.95 10.12 -3.79
N THR A 49 -11.80 9.86 -4.39
CA THR A 49 -10.97 8.69 -4.07
C THR A 49 -9.93 9.04 -3.02
N THR A 50 -9.73 8.14 -2.05
CA THR A 50 -8.70 8.28 -1.02
C THR A 50 -7.52 7.36 -1.32
N THR A 51 -6.38 7.62 -0.70
CA THR A 51 -5.18 6.80 -0.82
C THR A 51 -5.46 5.35 -0.41
N PRO A 52 -5.01 4.35 -1.19
CA PRO A 52 -5.10 2.95 -0.81
C PRO A 52 -4.35 2.70 0.50
N GLY A 53 -4.91 1.86 1.35
CA GLY A 53 -4.33 1.46 2.62
C GLY A 53 -4.14 -0.05 2.71
N VAL A 54 -3.40 -0.48 3.71
CA VAL A 54 -3.18 -1.89 4.04
C VAL A 54 -3.93 -2.25 5.32
N VAL A 55 -4.14 -3.56 5.52
CA VAL A 55 -4.73 -4.07 6.76
C VAL A 55 -3.61 -4.34 7.76
N TYR A 56 -3.68 -3.69 8.92
CA TYR A 56 -2.79 -3.96 10.05
C TYR A 56 -3.42 -4.96 11.01
N LYS A 57 -2.60 -5.71 11.73
CA LYS A 57 -3.05 -6.56 12.83
C LYS A 57 -2.65 -5.96 14.16
N ILE A 58 -3.64 -5.71 15.01
CA ILE A 58 -3.44 -5.16 16.35
C ILE A 58 -3.51 -6.31 17.34
N ASN A 59 -2.39 -6.61 17.97
CA ASN A 59 -2.30 -7.60 19.02
C ASN A 59 -2.55 -6.91 20.37
N LEU A 60 -3.66 -7.26 21.02
CA LEU A 60 -4.03 -6.68 22.32
C LEU A 60 -3.34 -7.40 23.47
N ASN A 61 -3.21 -6.70 24.62
CA ASN A 61 -2.72 -7.28 25.87
C ASN A 61 -3.59 -8.43 26.37
N SER A 62 -4.86 -8.52 25.93
CA SER A 62 -5.77 -9.63 26.20
C SER A 62 -5.44 -10.90 25.44
N GLY A 63 -4.58 -10.84 24.42
CA GLY A 63 -4.30 -11.93 23.47
C GLY A 63 -5.24 -11.97 22.27
N GLU A 64 -6.17 -11.04 22.16
CA GLU A 64 -7.05 -10.90 20.99
C GLU A 64 -6.29 -10.19 19.86
N ILE A 65 -6.57 -10.58 18.60
CA ILE A 65 -6.01 -9.95 17.40
C ILE A 65 -7.15 -9.28 16.63
N ILE A 66 -6.99 -8.02 16.31
CA ILE A 66 -7.96 -7.21 15.57
C ILE A 66 -7.36 -6.78 14.24
N ASP A 67 -8.08 -7.00 13.15
CA ASP A 67 -7.73 -6.44 11.84
C ASP A 67 -8.12 -4.95 11.79
N LEU A 68 -7.13 -4.09 11.69
CA LEU A 68 -7.32 -2.64 11.60
C LEU A 68 -7.13 -2.18 10.16
N GLN A 69 -8.18 -1.63 9.61
CA GLN A 69 -8.18 -1.08 8.25
C GLN A 69 -8.27 0.45 8.26
N ASN A 70 -8.95 1.01 9.26
CA ASN A 70 -9.11 2.46 9.42
C ASN A 70 -8.39 2.93 10.69
N PRO A 71 -7.40 3.83 10.59
CA PRO A 71 -6.68 4.35 11.76
C PRO A 71 -7.58 5.00 12.82
N SER A 72 -8.77 5.50 12.43
CA SER A 72 -9.73 6.07 13.38
C SER A 72 -10.26 5.03 14.38
N SER A 73 -10.28 3.76 13.99
CA SER A 73 -10.75 2.64 14.80
C SER A 73 -9.66 2.01 15.66
N LEU A 74 -8.46 2.63 15.72
CA LEU A 74 -7.37 2.12 16.56
C LEU A 74 -7.82 2.13 18.03
N PRO A 75 -7.71 0.99 18.75
CA PRO A 75 -7.97 0.91 20.20
C PRO A 75 -7.09 1.85 21.00
N ASP A 76 -7.42 2.03 22.29
CA ASP A 76 -6.58 2.79 23.22
C ASP A 76 -5.16 2.19 23.21
N PRO A 77 -4.11 3.03 23.04
CA PRO A 77 -2.73 2.55 22.99
C PRO A 77 -2.30 1.74 24.23
N THR A 78 -2.93 1.97 25.39
CA THR A 78 -2.65 1.19 26.61
C THR A 78 -3.10 -0.27 26.55
N LEU A 79 -4.02 -0.60 25.63
CA LEU A 79 -4.52 -1.96 25.40
C LEU A 79 -3.70 -2.72 24.36
N ILE A 80 -2.88 -2.03 23.60
CA ILE A 80 -2.10 -2.59 22.49
C ILE A 80 -0.80 -3.17 23.02
N ASN A 81 -0.50 -4.40 22.66
CA ASN A 81 0.79 -5.03 22.93
C ASN A 81 1.78 -4.68 21.81
N PHE A 82 1.43 -5.01 20.56
CA PHE A 82 2.20 -4.64 19.36
C PHE A 82 1.29 -4.58 18.13
N ILE A 83 1.79 -3.95 17.07
CA ILE A 83 1.10 -3.82 15.80
C ILE A 83 1.93 -4.53 14.72
N GLU A 84 1.25 -5.31 13.88
CA GLU A 84 1.87 -5.96 12.74
C GLU A 84 1.39 -5.32 11.44
N GLU A 85 2.32 -5.14 10.53
CA GLU A 85 2.08 -4.66 9.16
C GLU A 85 2.37 -5.75 8.12
N PRO A 86 1.64 -5.79 7.00
CA PRO A 86 1.91 -6.76 5.94
C PRO A 86 3.22 -6.42 5.22
N TRP A 87 4.00 -7.46 4.95
CA TRP A 87 5.26 -7.38 4.20
C TRP A 87 5.13 -8.05 2.84
N ILE A 88 5.99 -7.65 1.92
CA ILE A 88 6.13 -8.22 0.59
C ILE A 88 7.57 -8.61 0.32
N LYS A 89 7.75 -9.57 -0.57
CA LYS A 89 9.03 -9.83 -1.21
C LYS A 89 8.98 -9.28 -2.63
N ALA A 90 9.75 -8.24 -2.85
CA ALA A 90 9.86 -7.53 -4.11
C ALA A 90 11.02 -8.09 -4.94
N THR A 91 10.78 -8.25 -6.24
CA THR A 91 11.82 -8.56 -7.22
C THR A 91 11.91 -7.40 -8.22
N ILE A 92 13.08 -6.77 -8.28
CA ILE A 92 13.34 -5.62 -9.15
C ILE A 92 14.45 -6.00 -10.13
N ILE A 93 14.18 -5.85 -11.43
CA ILE A 93 15.17 -6.09 -12.49
C ILE A 93 15.48 -4.75 -13.15
N THR A 94 16.74 -4.33 -13.14
CA THR A 94 17.14 -3.01 -13.67
C THR A 94 18.49 -3.07 -14.37
N PRO A 95 18.74 -2.21 -15.38
CA PRO A 95 20.11 -2.00 -15.87
C PRO A 95 21.02 -1.52 -14.76
N ASP A 96 22.29 -1.96 -14.78
CA ASP A 96 23.28 -1.70 -13.72
C ASP A 96 23.46 -0.21 -13.40
N GLN A 97 23.37 0.66 -14.40
CA GLN A 97 23.48 2.11 -14.21
C GLN A 97 22.47 2.72 -13.24
N TYR A 98 21.32 2.09 -13.02
CA TYR A 98 20.27 2.54 -12.10
C TYR A 98 20.28 1.84 -10.74
N LEU A 99 21.18 0.86 -10.57
CA LEU A 99 21.22 0.03 -9.36
C LEU A 99 21.30 0.85 -8.08
N GLY A 100 22.18 1.83 -8.02
CA GLY A 100 22.35 2.68 -6.83
C GLY A 100 21.10 3.45 -6.45
N SER A 101 20.36 3.96 -7.43
CA SER A 101 19.11 4.69 -7.20
C SER A 101 18.01 3.77 -6.65
N ILE A 102 17.91 2.55 -7.17
CA ILE A 102 16.95 1.55 -6.70
C ILE A 102 17.28 1.08 -5.26
N ILE A 103 18.56 0.81 -4.98
CA ILE A 103 18.98 0.45 -3.62
C ILE A 103 18.59 1.55 -2.63
N LYS A 104 18.88 2.82 -2.97
CA LYS A 104 18.52 3.95 -2.12
C LYS A 104 17.00 4.04 -1.91
N LEU A 105 16.21 3.90 -2.97
CA LEU A 105 14.75 3.89 -2.87
C LEU A 105 14.27 2.81 -1.89
N CYS A 106 14.75 1.58 -2.04
CA CYS A 106 14.38 0.47 -1.15
C CYS A 106 14.78 0.71 0.31
N GLN A 107 15.95 1.33 0.54
CA GLN A 107 16.41 1.70 1.89
C GLN A 107 15.53 2.80 2.50
N ASP A 108 15.20 3.82 1.72
CA ASP A 108 14.33 4.93 2.16
C ASP A 108 12.91 4.44 2.52
N THR A 109 12.48 3.31 1.95
CA THR A 109 11.18 2.66 2.22
C THR A 109 11.28 1.49 3.21
N ARG A 110 12.23 1.52 4.12
CA ARG A 110 12.45 0.50 5.18
C ARG A 110 12.72 -0.91 4.65
N GLY A 111 13.20 -1.02 3.40
CA GLY A 111 13.45 -2.29 2.76
C GLY A 111 14.68 -3.02 3.28
N VAL A 112 14.58 -4.34 3.38
CA VAL A 112 15.68 -5.24 3.73
C VAL A 112 16.13 -5.98 2.48
N GLN A 113 17.40 -5.80 2.10
CA GLN A 113 17.96 -6.49 0.94
C GLN A 113 18.18 -7.97 1.25
N ILE A 114 17.57 -8.85 0.46
CA ILE A 114 17.72 -10.29 0.58
C ILE A 114 18.79 -10.82 -0.36
N ASN A 115 18.77 -10.37 -1.62
CA ASN A 115 19.70 -10.84 -2.63
C ASN A 115 19.97 -9.76 -3.68
N LEU A 116 21.17 -9.84 -4.26
CA LEU A 116 21.55 -9.12 -5.47
C LEU A 116 22.29 -10.09 -6.39
N SER A 117 21.79 -10.28 -7.56
CA SER A 117 22.42 -11.13 -8.59
C SER A 117 22.39 -10.41 -9.94
N TYR A 118 23.09 -10.97 -10.91
CA TYR A 118 23.14 -10.40 -12.25
C TYR A 118 22.70 -11.43 -13.29
N SER A 119 21.90 -10.97 -14.24
CA SER A 119 21.52 -11.74 -15.43
C SER A 119 21.92 -10.94 -16.67
N GLY A 120 23.04 -11.31 -17.28
CA GLY A 120 23.67 -10.51 -18.32
C GLY A 120 24.12 -9.16 -17.81
N ASN A 121 23.62 -8.09 -18.39
CA ASN A 121 23.89 -6.69 -18.01
C ASN A 121 22.78 -6.06 -17.12
N ARG A 122 21.91 -6.90 -16.55
CA ARG A 122 20.86 -6.45 -15.63
C ARG A 122 21.10 -6.96 -14.23
N ALA A 123 20.93 -6.08 -13.26
CA ALA A 123 20.88 -6.44 -11.86
C ALA A 123 19.47 -6.95 -11.50
N VAL A 124 19.41 -8.02 -10.73
CA VAL A 124 18.19 -8.60 -10.16
C VAL A 124 18.31 -8.46 -8.64
N LEU A 125 17.46 -7.60 -8.09
CA LEU A 125 17.41 -7.34 -6.65
C LEU A 125 16.20 -8.05 -6.05
N SER A 126 16.38 -8.65 -4.89
CA SER A 126 15.29 -9.14 -4.05
C SER A 126 15.32 -8.38 -2.73
N TYR A 127 14.20 -7.77 -2.40
CA TYR A 127 13.99 -6.99 -1.17
C TYR A 127 12.74 -7.47 -0.45
N GLU A 128 12.76 -7.40 0.87
CA GLU A 128 11.54 -7.44 1.67
C GLU A 128 11.19 -6.01 2.09
N LEU A 129 9.94 -5.63 1.89
CA LEU A 129 9.43 -4.27 2.06
C LEU A 129 8.08 -4.31 2.79
N PRO A 130 7.76 -3.33 3.64
CA PRO A 130 6.40 -3.14 4.12
C PRO A 130 5.48 -2.78 2.96
N LEU A 131 4.33 -3.47 2.86
CA LEU A 131 3.39 -3.27 1.75
C LEU A 131 2.90 -1.81 1.68
N ASN A 132 2.69 -1.17 2.82
CA ASN A 132 2.20 0.22 2.88
C ASN A 132 3.13 1.23 2.19
N GLU A 133 4.44 0.96 2.16
CA GLU A 133 5.42 1.81 1.47
C GLU A 133 5.38 1.66 -0.05
N VAL A 134 4.72 0.62 -0.54
CA VAL A 134 4.76 0.19 -1.95
C VAL A 134 3.46 0.49 -2.69
N VAL A 135 2.31 0.41 -2.02
CA VAL A 135 1.00 0.47 -2.69
C VAL A 135 0.69 1.79 -3.36
N PHE A 136 1.34 2.90 -2.98
CA PHE A 136 0.99 4.21 -3.50
C PHE A 136 1.80 4.61 -4.74
N ASP A 137 3.08 4.90 -4.62
CA ASP A 137 3.87 5.51 -5.69
C ASP A 137 5.18 4.77 -6.02
N PHE A 138 5.48 3.68 -5.33
CA PHE A 138 6.76 2.99 -5.43
C PHE A 138 7.07 2.52 -6.86
N ASN A 139 6.10 1.92 -7.56
CA ASN A 139 6.26 1.49 -8.94
C ASN A 139 6.52 2.67 -9.88
N ASP A 140 5.81 3.77 -9.70
CA ASP A 140 5.98 4.98 -10.51
C ASP A 140 7.34 5.62 -10.28
N ARG A 141 7.81 5.63 -9.03
CA ARG A 141 9.17 6.08 -8.68
C ARG A 141 10.23 5.20 -9.34
N ILE A 142 10.08 3.87 -9.29
CA ILE A 142 10.98 2.95 -10.01
C ILE A 142 11.00 3.28 -11.51
N LYS A 143 9.83 3.40 -12.13
CA LYS A 143 9.72 3.73 -13.56
C LYS A 143 10.36 5.07 -13.90
N SER A 144 10.07 6.10 -13.13
CA SER A 144 10.59 7.45 -13.34
C SER A 144 12.12 7.48 -13.24
N MET A 145 12.71 6.90 -12.18
CA MET A 145 14.16 6.95 -11.96
C MET A 145 14.97 6.05 -12.89
N THR A 146 14.31 5.11 -13.57
CA THR A 146 14.96 4.18 -14.51
C THR A 146 14.57 4.43 -15.95
N SER A 147 13.90 5.54 -16.26
CA SER A 147 13.36 5.86 -17.60
C SER A 147 12.50 4.71 -18.16
N GLY A 148 11.79 4.00 -17.31
CA GLY A 148 10.92 2.87 -17.66
C GLY A 148 11.65 1.53 -17.87
N TYR A 149 12.97 1.47 -17.72
CA TYR A 149 13.75 0.25 -17.99
C TYR A 149 13.70 -0.80 -16.89
N ALA A 150 13.32 -0.45 -15.67
CA ALA A 150 13.18 -1.43 -14.60
C ALA A 150 11.81 -2.11 -14.63
N SER A 151 11.79 -3.37 -14.26
CA SER A 151 10.58 -4.12 -13.93
C SER A 151 10.50 -4.37 -12.43
N PHE A 152 9.29 -4.34 -11.91
CA PHE A 152 8.97 -4.57 -10.51
C PHE A 152 7.82 -5.56 -10.42
N ASP A 153 8.00 -6.57 -9.58
CA ASP A 153 7.00 -7.56 -9.22
C ASP A 153 7.12 -7.88 -7.73
N TYR A 154 6.05 -8.33 -7.09
CA TYR A 154 6.08 -8.69 -5.68
C TYR A 154 5.11 -9.81 -5.32
N GLU A 155 5.42 -10.52 -4.26
CA GLU A 155 4.56 -11.50 -3.59
C GLU A 155 4.32 -11.06 -2.15
N ILE A 156 3.10 -11.30 -1.66
CA ILE A 156 2.73 -10.97 -0.27
C ILE A 156 3.35 -12.01 0.66
N LEU A 157 3.97 -11.52 1.72
CA LEU A 157 4.48 -12.32 2.84
C LEU A 157 3.54 -12.24 4.05
N GLU A 158 4.04 -12.75 5.17
CA GLU A 158 3.37 -12.62 6.47
C GLU A 158 3.33 -11.17 6.98
N HIS A 159 2.47 -10.94 7.99
CA HIS A 159 2.54 -9.73 8.80
C HIS A 159 3.72 -9.83 9.76
N ARG A 160 4.37 -8.68 10.01
CA ARG A 160 5.49 -8.56 10.94
C ARG A 160 5.28 -7.39 11.87
N GLU A 161 5.74 -7.54 13.10
CA GLU A 161 5.76 -6.45 14.07
C GLU A 161 6.52 -5.24 13.53
N GLY A 162 5.91 -4.07 13.66
CA GLY A 162 6.48 -2.79 13.26
C GLY A 162 6.36 -1.75 14.37
N ASP A 163 7.35 -0.86 14.44
CA ASP A 163 7.30 0.32 15.32
C ASP A 163 6.41 1.39 14.66
N LEU A 164 5.11 1.22 14.82
CA LEU A 164 4.08 2.01 14.16
C LEU A 164 3.37 2.92 15.17
N VAL A 165 3.10 4.15 14.74
CA VAL A 165 2.38 5.15 15.53
C VAL A 165 1.21 5.74 14.75
N LYS A 166 0.12 6.04 15.44
CA LYS A 166 -1.00 6.77 14.85
C LYS A 166 -0.62 8.25 14.67
N LEU A 167 -0.61 8.71 13.43
CA LEU A 167 -0.45 10.13 13.10
C LEU A 167 -1.84 10.80 13.06
N SER A 168 -2.03 11.84 13.83
CA SER A 168 -3.21 12.70 13.75
C SER A 168 -2.82 14.05 13.15
N ILE A 169 -3.47 14.42 12.04
CA ILE A 169 -3.24 15.71 11.39
C ILE A 169 -4.33 16.67 11.87
N LEU A 170 -3.91 17.79 12.45
CA LEU A 170 -4.82 18.85 12.92
C LEU A 170 -4.83 19.97 11.89
N VAL A 171 -6.02 20.34 11.44
CA VAL A 171 -6.21 21.53 10.60
C VAL A 171 -6.88 22.60 11.46
N ASN A 172 -6.18 23.70 11.74
CA ASN A 172 -6.62 24.77 12.62
C ASN A 172 -7.02 24.29 14.04
N GLY A 173 -6.33 23.25 14.56
CA GLY A 173 -6.56 22.68 15.89
C GLY A 173 -7.67 21.63 15.98
N GLU A 174 -8.32 21.29 14.86
CA GLU A 174 -9.34 20.24 14.75
C GLU A 174 -8.81 19.04 13.94
N THR A 175 -9.16 17.79 14.36
CA THR A 175 -8.80 16.54 13.69
C THR A 175 -9.76 16.21 12.57
#